data_fc65a6ac61ced35cce983574b0d9bb83
#
_entry.id   fc65a6ac61ced35cce983574b0d9bb83
#
_cell.length_a   1.000
_cell.length_b   1.000
_cell.length_c   1.000
_cell.angle_alpha   90.00
_cell.angle_beta   90.00
_cell.angle_gamma   90.00
#
_symmetry.space_group_name_H-M   'P 1'
#
loop_
_entity.id
_entity.type
_entity.pdbx_description
1 polymer ?
#
loop_
_entity_poly.entity_id
_entity_poly.type
_entity_poly.pdbx_seq_one_letter_code
_entity_poly.pdbx_strand_id
1 'polypeptide(L)'
;MTGTCKFCGQTRLVPFECTQEEADLYATENCACDNNLKKCRQLCENIDKLCGEECKQFGMDIIEESTIDALKEVGRLCVYGYINGASFAIKGTSIAVRQIKDGVSVSRKKVLSAKLEA
;
A
#
# COMPACT_ATOMS: atom_id res chain seq x y z
N MET A 1 -18.92 14.69 -14.46
CA MET A 1 -18.11 15.15 -13.30
C MET A 1 -16.65 14.90 -13.59
N THR A 2 -15.77 15.75 -13.13
CA THR A 2 -14.32 15.59 -13.29
C THR A 2 -13.65 15.37 -11.94
N GLY A 3 -12.62 14.52 -11.94
CA GLY A 3 -11.76 14.30 -10.80
C GLY A 3 -10.33 14.75 -11.11
N THR A 4 -9.54 15.00 -10.08
CA THR A 4 -8.17 15.48 -10.21
C THR A 4 -7.20 14.50 -9.57
N CYS A 5 -6.16 14.10 -10.32
CA CYS A 5 -5.09 13.26 -9.78
C CYS A 5 -4.30 14.02 -8.72
N LYS A 6 -4.16 13.44 -7.53
CA LYS A 6 -3.44 14.09 -6.43
C LYS A 6 -1.93 14.21 -6.66
N PHE A 7 -1.38 13.44 -7.60
CA PHE A 7 0.07 13.44 -7.86
C PHE A 7 0.49 14.43 -8.94
N CYS A 8 -0.32 14.59 -10.00
CA CYS A 8 0.07 15.43 -11.13
C CYS A 8 -0.89 16.60 -11.39
N GLY A 9 -2.05 16.62 -10.75
CA GLY A 9 -3.04 17.68 -10.91
C GLY A 9 -3.86 17.64 -12.20
N GLN A 10 -3.67 16.60 -13.03
CA GLN A 10 -4.47 16.45 -14.24
C GLN A 10 -5.91 16.09 -13.90
N THR A 11 -6.85 16.65 -14.65
CA THR A 11 -8.27 16.34 -14.51
C THR A 11 -8.67 15.23 -15.48
N ARG A 12 -9.64 14.44 -15.06
CA ARG A 12 -10.19 13.33 -15.84
C ARG A 12 -11.70 13.28 -15.69
N LEU A 13 -12.39 12.97 -16.77
CA LEU A 13 -13.82 12.77 -16.74
C LEU A 13 -14.13 11.45 -16.02
N VAL A 14 -15.02 11.52 -15.03
CA VAL A 14 -15.47 10.35 -14.26
C VAL A 14 -16.80 9.88 -14.84
N PRO A 15 -16.93 8.60 -15.24
CA PRO A 15 -18.09 8.09 -15.98
C PRO A 15 -19.31 7.74 -15.12
N PHE A 16 -19.33 8.15 -13.85
CA PHE A 16 -20.44 7.89 -12.94
C PHE A 16 -20.66 9.07 -12.02
N GLU A 17 -21.84 9.12 -11.39
CA GLU A 17 -22.13 10.14 -10.38
C GLU A 17 -21.51 9.73 -9.04
N CYS A 18 -20.81 10.66 -8.39
CA CYS A 18 -20.15 10.44 -7.12
C CYS A 18 -19.82 11.77 -6.45
N THR A 19 -19.30 11.73 -5.25
CA THR A 19 -18.78 12.92 -4.57
C THR A 19 -17.50 13.38 -5.24
N GLN A 20 -17.10 14.63 -5.02
CA GLN A 20 -15.84 15.15 -5.55
C GLN A 20 -14.65 14.35 -5.02
N GLU A 21 -14.68 13.93 -3.76
CA GLU A 21 -13.65 13.10 -3.16
C GLU A 21 -13.50 11.77 -3.89
N GLU A 22 -14.61 11.09 -4.18
CA GLU A 22 -14.60 9.84 -4.93
C GLU A 22 -14.11 10.04 -6.37
N ALA A 23 -14.48 11.16 -6.99
CA ALA A 23 -14.02 11.52 -8.33
C ALA A 23 -12.50 11.70 -8.37
N ASP A 24 -11.94 12.36 -7.36
CA ASP A 24 -10.50 12.58 -7.24
C ASP A 24 -9.74 11.26 -7.01
N LEU A 25 -10.29 10.35 -6.21
CA LEU A 25 -9.74 9.02 -6.02
C LEU A 25 -9.71 8.23 -7.33
N TYR A 26 -10.82 8.26 -8.07
CA TYR A 26 -10.90 7.61 -9.38
C TYR A 26 -9.85 8.17 -10.35
N ALA A 27 -9.72 9.49 -10.42
CA ALA A 27 -8.77 10.15 -11.29
C ALA A 27 -7.33 9.77 -10.94
N THR A 28 -7.01 9.69 -9.64
CA THR A 28 -5.68 9.29 -9.15
C THR A 28 -5.38 7.84 -9.50
N GLU A 29 -6.31 6.93 -9.27
CA GLU A 29 -6.16 5.51 -9.56
C GLU A 29 -5.92 5.24 -11.05
N ASN A 30 -6.63 5.97 -11.91
CA ASN A 30 -6.58 5.77 -13.37
C ASN A 30 -5.58 6.67 -14.09
N CYS A 31 -4.79 7.43 -13.36
CA CYS A 31 -3.76 8.29 -13.93
C CYS A 31 -2.44 7.55 -14.05
N ALA A 32 -1.88 7.52 -15.26
CA ALA A 32 -0.60 6.89 -15.53
C ALA A 32 0.57 7.90 -15.49
N CYS A 33 0.48 8.92 -14.63
CA CYS A 33 1.55 9.89 -14.49
C CYS A 33 2.79 9.28 -13.82
N ASP A 34 3.95 9.85 -14.08
CA ASP A 34 5.22 9.34 -13.56
C ASP A 34 5.24 9.23 -12.03
N ASN A 35 4.67 10.20 -11.34
CA ASN A 35 4.61 10.19 -9.88
C ASN A 35 3.78 9.03 -9.34
N ASN A 36 2.62 8.75 -9.95
CA ASN A 36 1.78 7.63 -9.56
C ASN A 36 2.50 6.30 -9.79
N LEU A 37 3.05 6.11 -10.99
CA LEU A 37 3.78 4.89 -11.34
C LEU A 37 5.00 4.68 -10.44
N LYS A 38 5.73 5.74 -10.15
CA LYS A 38 6.89 5.69 -9.26
C LYS A 38 6.51 5.29 -7.84
N LYS A 39 5.44 5.85 -7.28
CA LYS A 39 4.97 5.52 -5.94
C LYS A 39 4.51 4.06 -5.85
N CYS A 40 3.77 3.57 -6.83
CA CYS A 40 3.35 2.17 -6.87
C CYS A 40 4.53 1.21 -7.00
N ARG A 41 5.51 1.56 -7.83
CA ARG A 41 6.72 0.75 -7.99
C ARG A 41 7.51 0.68 -6.69
N GLN A 42 7.72 1.81 -6.04
CA GLN A 42 8.45 1.89 -4.77
C GLN A 42 7.75 1.07 -3.69
N LEU A 43 6.42 1.15 -3.62
CA LEU A 43 5.63 0.34 -2.69
C LEU A 43 5.86 -1.16 -2.94
N CYS A 44 5.75 -1.60 -4.19
CA CYS A 44 5.93 -3.00 -4.54
C CYS A 44 7.34 -3.50 -4.22
N GLU A 45 8.36 -2.70 -4.52
CA GLU A 45 9.76 -3.02 -4.18
C GLU A 45 9.95 -3.15 -2.66
N ASN A 46 9.36 -2.25 -1.89
CA ASN A 46 9.45 -2.30 -0.43
C ASN A 46 8.77 -3.54 0.14
N ILE A 47 7.61 -3.92 -0.39
CA ILE A 47 6.92 -5.14 0.02
C ILE A 47 7.77 -6.38 -0.33
N ASP A 48 8.34 -6.43 -1.52
CA ASP A 48 9.22 -7.53 -1.93
C ASP A 48 10.45 -7.66 -1.03
N LYS A 49 11.04 -6.54 -0.60
CA LYS A 49 12.18 -6.56 0.32
C LYS A 49 11.81 -7.10 1.70
N LEU A 50 10.64 -6.73 2.21
CA LEU A 50 10.21 -7.13 3.55
C LEU A 50 9.62 -8.54 3.59
N CYS A 51 9.10 -9.05 2.49
CA CYS A 51 8.36 -10.31 2.43
C CYS A 51 9.03 -11.40 1.58
N GLY A 52 9.93 -11.02 0.66
CA GLY A 52 10.68 -11.94 -0.19
C GLY A 52 11.96 -12.45 0.45
N GLU A 53 12.87 -12.96 -0.36
CA GLU A 53 14.11 -13.58 0.12
C GLU A 53 14.97 -12.67 1.00
N GLU A 54 14.97 -11.38 0.74
CA GLU A 54 15.73 -10.41 1.52
C GLU A 54 15.28 -10.32 2.98
N CYS A 55 14.06 -10.74 3.29
CA CYS A 55 13.55 -10.68 4.67
C CYS A 55 14.31 -11.64 5.63
N LYS A 56 15.00 -12.63 5.10
CA LYS A 56 15.81 -13.52 5.90
C LYS A 56 16.93 -12.82 6.63
N GLN A 57 17.42 -11.69 6.08
CA GLN A 57 18.44 -10.85 6.72
C GLN A 57 17.94 -10.27 8.05
N PHE A 58 16.62 -10.12 8.18
CA PHE A 58 15.97 -9.57 9.38
C PHE A 58 15.45 -10.68 10.31
N GLY A 59 15.77 -11.94 10.01
CA GLY A 59 15.30 -13.09 10.80
C GLY A 59 13.82 -13.38 10.61
N MET A 60 13.24 -13.00 9.48
CA MET A 60 11.82 -13.22 9.17
C MET A 60 11.65 -14.30 8.10
N ASP A 61 10.49 -14.95 8.12
CA ASP A 61 10.15 -15.97 7.13
C ASP A 61 9.62 -15.36 5.83
N ILE A 62 9.92 -15.99 4.71
CA ILE A 62 9.40 -15.62 3.40
C ILE A 62 7.89 -15.81 3.39
N ILE A 63 7.17 -14.85 2.82
CA ILE A 63 5.73 -14.90 2.66
C ILE A 63 5.40 -15.45 1.27
N GLU A 64 4.33 -16.21 1.16
CA GLU A 64 3.86 -16.78 -0.10
C GLU A 64 3.54 -15.68 -1.13
N GLU A 65 3.82 -15.95 -2.39
CA GLU A 65 3.65 -14.98 -3.48
C GLU A 65 2.21 -14.48 -3.57
N SER A 66 1.22 -15.34 -3.42
CA SER A 66 -0.19 -14.94 -3.44
C SER A 66 -0.53 -13.93 -2.34
N THR A 67 0.05 -14.09 -1.16
CA THR A 67 -0.12 -13.17 -0.05
C THR A 67 0.61 -11.85 -0.31
N ILE A 68 1.81 -11.91 -0.89
CA ILE A 68 2.57 -10.72 -1.30
C ILE A 68 1.76 -9.91 -2.31
N ASP A 69 1.15 -10.57 -3.29
CA ASP A 69 0.31 -9.90 -4.29
C ASP A 69 -0.89 -9.20 -3.65
N ALA A 70 -1.54 -9.85 -2.68
CA ALA A 70 -2.63 -9.24 -1.93
C ALA A 70 -2.17 -8.01 -1.14
N LEU A 71 -0.99 -8.07 -0.52
CA LEU A 71 -0.41 -6.93 0.19
C LEU A 71 -0.14 -5.75 -0.76
N LYS A 72 0.33 -6.03 -1.96
CA LYS A 72 0.56 -5.01 -2.98
C LYS A 72 -0.73 -4.34 -3.42
N GLU A 73 -1.82 -5.10 -3.58
CA GLU A 73 -3.13 -4.55 -3.92
C GLU A 73 -3.63 -3.60 -2.83
N VAL A 74 -3.58 -4.03 -1.58
CA VAL A 74 -3.97 -3.19 -0.44
C VAL A 74 -3.07 -1.94 -0.36
N GLY A 75 -1.78 -2.11 -0.58
CA GLY A 75 -0.83 -1.00 -0.60
C GLY A 75 -1.14 0.04 -1.67
N ARG A 76 -1.56 -0.39 -2.86
CA ARG A 76 -1.98 0.53 -3.92
C ARG A 76 -3.19 1.35 -3.50
N LEU A 77 -4.14 0.77 -2.78
CA LEU A 77 -5.27 1.51 -2.24
C LEU A 77 -4.82 2.63 -1.29
N CYS A 78 -3.76 2.39 -0.51
CA CYS A 78 -3.14 3.43 0.31
C CYS A 78 -2.48 4.51 -0.56
N VAL A 79 -1.80 4.13 -1.63
CA VAL A 79 -1.15 5.08 -2.55
C VAL A 79 -2.18 6.01 -3.17
N TYR A 80 -3.31 5.47 -3.63
CA TYR A 80 -4.36 6.27 -4.26
C TYR A 80 -5.16 7.11 -3.26
N GLY A 81 -5.22 6.70 -2.00
CA GLY A 81 -5.93 7.41 -0.95
C GLY A 81 -7.27 6.82 -0.55
N TYR A 82 -7.64 5.63 -1.05
CA TYR A 82 -8.89 4.98 -0.66
C TYR A 82 -8.89 4.59 0.82
N ILE A 83 -7.73 4.21 1.34
CA ILE A 83 -7.54 3.87 2.76
C ILE A 83 -6.31 4.58 3.30
N ASN A 84 -6.30 4.86 4.60
CA ASN A 84 -5.19 5.52 5.28
C ASN A 84 -4.10 4.54 5.70
N GLY A 85 -4.46 3.29 5.91
CA GLY A 85 -3.52 2.27 6.30
C GLY A 85 -4.18 0.93 6.53
N ALA A 86 -3.36 -0.11 6.66
CA ALA A 86 -3.80 -1.46 6.95
C ALA A 86 -2.71 -2.20 7.70
N SER A 87 -3.11 -3.15 8.54
CA SER A 87 -2.19 -4.00 9.30
C SER A 87 -2.57 -5.45 9.12
N PHE A 88 -1.56 -6.31 9.01
CA PHE A 88 -1.74 -7.75 8.81
C PHE A 88 -0.85 -8.53 9.74
N ALA A 89 -1.36 -9.62 10.30
CA ALA A 89 -0.58 -10.55 11.08
C ALA A 89 -0.30 -11.79 10.22
N ILE A 90 0.95 -12.03 9.88
CA ILE A 90 1.36 -13.11 8.99
C ILE A 90 2.63 -13.78 9.53
N LYS A 91 2.57 -15.09 9.74
CA LYS A 91 3.72 -15.90 10.17
C LYS A 91 4.51 -15.32 11.35
N GLY A 92 3.80 -14.94 12.41
CA GLY A 92 4.42 -14.37 13.62
C GLY A 92 4.97 -12.97 13.47
N THR A 93 4.67 -12.29 12.36
CA THR A 93 5.06 -10.91 12.14
C THR A 93 3.85 -10.04 11.87
N SER A 94 3.99 -8.76 12.09
CA SER A 94 2.97 -7.76 11.79
C SER A 94 3.48 -6.85 10.67
N ILE A 95 2.70 -6.74 9.61
CA ILE A 95 3.00 -5.87 8.47
C ILE A 95 2.02 -4.71 8.50
N ALA A 96 2.54 -3.49 8.44
CA ALA A 96 1.73 -2.29 8.40
C ALA A 96 2.06 -1.47 7.16
N VAL A 97 1.01 -1.04 6.47
CA VAL A 97 1.09 -0.12 5.33
C VAL A 97 0.34 1.13 5.73
N ARG A 98 0.96 2.30 5.67
CA ARG A 98 0.35 3.56 6.10
C ARG A 98 0.67 4.70 5.15
N GLN A 99 -0.33 5.56 4.93
CA GLN A 99 -0.07 6.83 4.25
C GLN A 99 0.81 7.71 5.12
N ILE A 100 1.81 8.31 4.47
CA ILE A 100 2.65 9.35 5.04
C ILE A 100 2.55 10.59 4.14
N LYS A 101 3.12 11.71 4.55
CA LYS A 101 2.97 13.00 3.86
C LYS A 101 3.24 12.93 2.34
N ASP A 102 4.29 12.23 1.93
CA ASP A 102 4.73 12.18 0.53
C ASP A 102 4.70 10.78 -0.07
N GLY A 103 3.90 9.87 0.48
CA GLY A 103 3.85 8.52 -0.05
C GLY A 103 3.21 7.52 0.90
N VAL A 104 3.77 6.32 0.92
CA VAL A 104 3.28 5.22 1.74
C VAL A 104 4.48 4.54 2.40
N SER A 105 4.40 4.32 3.71
CA SER A 105 5.40 3.54 4.41
C SER A 105 4.94 2.10 4.59
N VAL A 106 5.86 1.17 4.47
CA VAL A 106 5.63 -0.25 4.73
C VAL A 106 6.61 -0.69 5.82
N SER A 107 6.09 -1.35 6.84
CA SER A 107 6.93 -1.89 7.92
C SER A 107 6.52 -3.31 8.24
N ARG A 108 7.47 -4.11 8.66
CA ARG A 108 7.24 -5.47 9.13
C ARG A 108 7.98 -5.66 10.43
N LYS A 109 7.25 -6.09 11.47
CA LYS A 109 7.82 -6.29 12.80
C LYS A 109 7.62 -7.73 13.25
N LYS A 110 8.64 -8.30 13.86
CA LYS A 110 8.52 -9.58 14.53
C LYS A 110 7.77 -9.36 15.83
N VAL A 111 6.64 -10.02 15.97
CA VAL A 111 5.86 -9.93 17.21
C VAL A 111 6.47 -10.86 18.23
N LEU A 112 7.16 -10.28 19.20
CA LEU A 112 7.56 -11.01 20.40
C LEU A 112 6.35 -11.02 21.34
N SER A 113 5.59 -12.10 21.26
CA SER A 113 4.51 -12.33 22.22
C SER A 113 5.08 -13.14 23.37
N ALA A 114 5.40 -12.46 24.46
CA ALA A 114 5.64 -13.12 25.72
C ALA A 114 4.31 -13.14 26.47
N LYS A 115 3.53 -14.20 26.28
CA LYS A 115 2.31 -14.38 27.02
C LYS A 115 2.60 -15.34 28.17
N LEU A 116 2.58 -14.82 29.38
CA LEU A 116 2.71 -15.62 30.58
C LEU A 116 1.31 -15.94 31.09
N GLU A 117 0.93 -17.18 30.97
CA GLU A 117 -0.31 -17.69 31.56
C GLU A 117 0.02 -18.44 32.84
N ALA A 118 -0.66 -18.06 33.88
CA ALA A 118 -0.58 -18.78 35.13
C ALA A 118 -1.52 -19.99 35.10
#